data_86e4159ce8985360940f32a9c850040a
#
_entry.id   86e4159ce8985360940f32a9c850040a
#
_cell.length_a   1.000
_cell.length_b   1.000
_cell.length_c   1.000
_cell.angle_alpha   90.00
_cell.angle_beta   90.00
_cell.angle_gamma   90.00
#
_symmetry.space_group_name_H-M   'P 1'
#
loop_
_entity.id
_entity.type
_entity.pdbx_description
1 polymer ?
#
loop_
_entity_poly.entity_id
_entity_poly.type
_entity_poly.pdbx_seq_one_letter_code
_entity_poly.pdbx_strand_id
1 'polypeptide(L)'
;MERITVFDGKFWAHKNFPPVKDDTVDEFVDCVKELAARLAAYEDTGLEPEELAQAEKKGRLVVLPCDVEDKLYDVTLGEVREKIVISLSMLLSKSVNHLVIHAENFRNAVTSYELQDIGKTVFLTREAAEAALDAMGGENNA
;
A
#
# COMPACT_ATOMS: atom_id res chain seq x y z
N MET A 1 5.70 1.43 -5.11
CA MET A 1 6.54 2.58 -5.59
C MET A 1 7.07 2.23 -6.97
N GLU A 2 6.93 3.10 -7.96
CA GLU A 2 7.48 2.84 -9.30
C GLU A 2 9.00 2.97 -9.30
N ARG A 3 9.68 2.02 -9.94
CA ARG A 3 11.14 2.02 -10.03
C ARG A 3 11.63 3.13 -10.94
N ILE A 4 12.52 3.99 -10.47
CA ILE A 4 13.12 5.08 -11.26
C ILE A 4 14.49 4.74 -11.83
N THR A 5 15.06 3.59 -11.46
CA THR A 5 16.35 3.12 -12.00
C THR A 5 16.12 1.98 -12.97
N VAL A 6 16.94 1.94 -14.01
CA VAL A 6 17.01 0.86 -14.99
C VAL A 6 18.43 0.31 -15.08
N PHE A 7 18.54 -0.98 -15.36
CA PHE A 7 19.83 -1.64 -15.58
C PHE A 7 20.03 -1.91 -17.08
N ASP A 8 21.08 -1.37 -17.66
CA ASP A 8 21.37 -1.48 -19.10
C ASP A 8 22.28 -2.66 -19.46
N GLY A 9 22.58 -3.51 -18.49
CA GLY A 9 23.50 -4.64 -18.62
C GLY A 9 24.90 -4.36 -18.09
N LYS A 10 25.22 -3.12 -17.75
CA LYS A 10 26.53 -2.71 -17.22
C LYS A 10 26.41 -1.90 -15.91
N PHE A 11 25.48 -0.95 -15.86
CA PHE A 11 25.28 -0.08 -14.72
C PHE A 11 23.81 0.30 -14.54
N TRP A 12 23.46 0.78 -13.34
CA TRP A 12 22.15 1.32 -13.02
C TRP A 12 22.08 2.79 -13.42
N ALA A 13 20.99 3.20 -14.06
CA ALA A 13 20.73 4.57 -14.44
C ALA A 13 19.31 4.98 -14.05
N HIS A 14 19.06 6.27 -13.91
CA HIS A 14 17.71 6.81 -13.78
C HIS A 14 16.94 6.57 -15.09
N LYS A 15 15.67 6.06 -15.02
CA LYS A 15 14.88 5.69 -16.21
C LYS A 15 14.62 6.85 -17.18
N ASN A 16 14.59 8.08 -16.67
CA ASN A 16 14.39 9.31 -17.44
C ASN A 16 15.70 10.06 -17.69
N PHE A 17 16.85 9.39 -17.56
CA PHE A 17 18.13 10.03 -17.79
C PHE A 17 18.22 10.51 -19.25
N PRO A 18 18.22 11.81 -19.49
CA PRO A 18 18.30 12.32 -20.85
C PRO A 18 19.65 11.94 -21.47
N PRO A 19 19.70 11.65 -22.78
CA PRO A 19 20.98 11.55 -23.47
C PRO A 19 21.70 12.90 -23.35
N VAL A 20 22.93 12.87 -22.85
CA VAL A 20 23.75 14.06 -22.58
C VAL A 20 23.86 14.90 -23.86
N LYS A 21 23.06 15.96 -23.92
CA LYS A 21 23.19 17.06 -24.88
C LYS A 21 23.44 18.34 -24.07
N ASP A 22 24.19 19.27 -24.60
CA ASP A 22 24.69 20.45 -23.89
C ASP A 22 23.60 21.32 -23.19
N ASP A 23 22.31 21.15 -23.54
CA ASP A 23 21.19 21.93 -22.98
C ASP A 23 20.44 21.24 -21.80
N THR A 24 20.95 20.13 -21.24
CA THR A 24 20.20 19.29 -20.29
C THR A 24 20.72 19.28 -18.85
N VAL A 25 21.48 20.29 -18.46
CA VAL A 25 22.07 20.37 -17.10
C VAL A 25 20.99 20.42 -16.03
N ASP A 26 19.90 21.18 -16.26
CA ASP A 26 18.82 21.32 -15.29
C ASP A 26 18.04 20.01 -15.10
N GLU A 27 17.74 19.30 -16.20
CA GLU A 27 17.10 17.96 -16.16
C GLU A 27 17.97 16.93 -15.45
N PHE A 28 19.28 16.98 -15.66
CA PHE A 28 20.23 16.12 -14.95
C PHE A 28 20.23 16.40 -13.44
N VAL A 29 20.26 17.66 -13.06
CA VAL A 29 20.22 18.07 -11.65
C VAL A 29 18.92 17.60 -10.98
N ASP A 30 17.77 17.71 -11.66
CA ASP A 30 16.50 17.25 -11.12
C ASP A 30 16.43 15.73 -10.97
N CYS A 31 16.98 14.98 -11.92
CA CYS A 31 17.14 13.54 -11.78
C CYS A 31 18.01 13.14 -10.58
N VAL A 32 19.11 13.84 -10.37
CA VAL A 32 20.01 13.61 -9.22
C VAL A 32 19.30 13.94 -7.90
N LYS A 33 18.55 15.04 -7.83
CA LYS A 33 17.75 15.38 -6.65
C LYS A 33 16.70 14.33 -6.34
N GLU A 34 15.99 13.81 -7.35
CA GLU A 34 15.01 12.75 -7.17
C GLU A 34 15.65 11.46 -6.65
N LEU A 35 16.79 11.06 -7.22
CA LEU A 35 17.55 9.89 -6.76
C LEU A 35 18.02 10.07 -5.31
N ALA A 36 18.58 11.24 -4.98
CA ALA A 36 19.04 11.53 -3.62
C ALA A 36 17.89 11.53 -2.61
N ALA A 37 16.74 12.12 -2.96
CA ALA A 37 15.57 12.13 -2.08
C ALA A 37 15.04 10.71 -1.83
N ARG A 38 15.02 9.84 -2.85
CA ARG A 38 14.60 8.45 -2.68
C ARG A 38 15.61 7.62 -1.89
N LEU A 39 16.91 7.87 -2.09
CA LEU A 39 17.95 7.22 -1.30
C LEU A 39 17.86 7.62 0.16
N ALA A 40 17.70 8.90 0.46
CA ALA A 40 17.52 9.38 1.82
C ALA A 40 16.29 8.75 2.50
N ALA A 41 15.14 8.74 1.82
CA ALA A 41 13.93 8.09 2.35
C ALA A 41 14.10 6.58 2.57
N TYR A 42 14.97 5.94 1.80
CA TYR A 42 15.32 4.54 2.01
C TYR A 42 16.25 4.36 3.23
N GLU A 43 17.29 5.18 3.34
CA GLU A 43 18.23 5.16 4.47
C GLU A 43 17.53 5.45 5.81
N ASP A 44 16.50 6.32 5.80
CA ASP A 44 15.68 6.63 6.97
C ASP A 44 14.90 5.42 7.50
N THR A 45 14.73 4.35 6.70
CA THR A 45 14.12 3.09 7.20
C THR A 45 15.00 2.33 8.17
N GLY A 46 16.32 2.60 8.18
CA GLY A 46 17.32 1.88 8.97
C GLY A 46 17.51 0.41 8.56
N LEU A 47 17.01 0.03 7.38
CA LEU A 47 17.13 -1.33 6.85
C LEU A 47 18.12 -1.37 5.69
N GLU A 48 19.04 -2.32 5.72
CA GLU A 48 19.95 -2.54 4.60
C GLU A 48 19.26 -3.21 3.41
N PRO A 49 19.66 -2.91 2.14
CA PRO A 49 19.07 -3.49 0.94
C PRO A 49 19.01 -5.01 0.96
N GLU A 50 20.07 -5.63 1.46
CA GLU A 50 20.21 -7.07 1.56
C GLU A 50 19.25 -7.67 2.58
N GLU A 51 18.95 -6.97 3.66
CA GLU A 51 17.98 -7.39 4.69
C GLU A 51 16.57 -7.36 4.13
N LEU A 52 16.21 -6.30 3.40
CA LEU A 52 14.91 -6.18 2.73
C LEU A 52 14.73 -7.28 1.67
N ALA A 53 15.73 -7.48 0.81
CA ALA A 53 15.69 -8.51 -0.22
C ALA A 53 15.56 -9.92 0.39
N GLN A 54 16.24 -10.18 1.51
CA GLN A 54 16.12 -11.44 2.23
C GLN A 54 14.76 -11.59 2.94
N ALA A 55 14.23 -10.51 3.49
CA ALA A 55 12.91 -10.52 4.13
C ALA A 55 11.81 -10.80 3.12
N GLU A 56 11.86 -10.16 1.95
CA GLU A 56 10.95 -10.40 0.83
C GLU A 56 11.03 -11.86 0.35
N LYS A 57 12.24 -12.34 0.04
CA LYS A 57 12.47 -13.71 -0.44
C LYS A 57 11.99 -14.79 0.54
N LYS A 58 12.06 -14.49 1.84
CA LYS A 58 11.61 -15.39 2.91
C LYS A 58 10.14 -15.19 3.30
N GLY A 59 9.41 -14.30 2.60
CA GLY A 59 8.02 -13.98 2.92
C GLY A 59 7.83 -13.33 4.29
N ARG A 60 8.87 -12.66 4.83
CA ARG A 60 8.84 -11.98 6.13
C ARG A 60 8.53 -10.48 6.02
N LEU A 61 8.53 -9.94 4.79
CA LEU A 61 8.13 -8.57 4.56
C LEU A 61 6.61 -8.52 4.45
N VAL A 62 6.00 -7.73 5.33
CA VAL A 62 4.55 -7.50 5.31
C VAL A 62 4.32 -6.00 5.22
N VAL A 63 3.55 -5.59 4.21
CA VAL A 63 3.09 -4.21 4.08
C VAL A 63 1.69 -4.15 4.67
N LEU A 64 1.52 -3.36 5.72
CA LEU A 64 0.22 -3.15 6.33
C LEU A 64 -0.64 -2.26 5.42
N PRO A 65 -1.91 -2.61 5.20
CA PRO A 65 -2.80 -1.84 4.31
C PRO A 65 -3.29 -0.54 4.95
N CYS A 66 -3.25 -0.44 6.27
CA CYS A 66 -3.71 0.70 7.07
C CYS A 66 -2.98 0.72 8.41
N ASP A 67 -3.06 1.83 9.11
CA ASP A 67 -2.56 2.03 10.46
C ASP A 67 -3.68 1.97 11.51
N VAL A 68 -3.31 1.86 12.78
CA VAL A 68 -4.24 2.04 13.91
C VAL A 68 -4.74 3.49 13.88
N GLU A 69 -6.02 3.70 14.17
CA GLU A 69 -6.77 4.96 14.07
C GLU A 69 -7.18 5.34 12.63
N ASP A 70 -6.76 4.61 11.60
CA ASP A 70 -7.28 4.81 10.25
C ASP A 70 -8.77 4.48 10.15
N LYS A 71 -9.43 5.12 9.21
CA LYS A 71 -10.83 4.88 8.90
C LYS A 71 -10.98 3.78 7.86
N LEU A 72 -11.90 2.87 8.13
CA LEU A 72 -12.37 1.87 7.17
C LEU A 72 -13.85 2.09 6.88
N TYR A 73 -14.27 1.70 5.70
CA TYR A 73 -15.65 1.83 5.22
C TYR A 73 -16.17 0.45 4.82
N ASP A 74 -17.08 -0.09 5.61
CA ASP A 74 -17.67 -1.41 5.36
C ASP A 74 -19.02 -1.24 4.64
N VAL A 75 -19.25 -2.10 3.64
CA VAL A 75 -20.50 -2.14 2.90
C VAL A 75 -21.32 -3.31 3.42
N THR A 76 -22.30 -3.01 4.26
CA THR A 76 -23.16 -4.01 4.91
C THR A 76 -24.63 -3.59 4.86
N LEU A 77 -25.49 -4.51 4.43
CA LEU A 77 -26.95 -4.30 4.35
C LEU A 77 -27.37 -3.09 3.47
N GLY A 78 -26.64 -2.81 2.41
CA GLY A 78 -26.93 -1.71 1.51
C GLY A 78 -26.55 -0.32 2.06
N GLU A 79 -25.67 -0.26 3.04
CA GLU A 79 -25.16 0.98 3.64
C GLU A 79 -23.64 0.97 3.73
N VAL A 80 -23.03 2.14 3.55
CA VAL A 80 -21.63 2.37 3.89
C VAL A 80 -21.50 2.81 5.33
N ARG A 81 -20.74 2.06 6.13
CA ARG A 81 -20.52 2.32 7.56
C ARG A 81 -19.07 2.60 7.84
N GLU A 82 -18.82 3.73 8.50
CA GLU A 82 -17.48 4.10 8.95
C GLU A 82 -17.09 3.32 10.22
N LYS A 83 -15.86 2.86 10.27
CA LYS A 83 -15.22 2.21 11.41
C LYS A 83 -13.81 2.74 11.59
N ILE A 84 -13.28 2.61 12.80
CA ILE A 84 -11.92 3.03 13.14
C ILE A 84 -11.10 1.78 13.46
N VAL A 85 -9.92 1.66 12.87
CA VAL A 85 -9.00 0.58 13.16
C VAL A 85 -8.48 0.71 14.58
N ILE A 86 -8.71 -0.30 15.42
CA ILE A 86 -8.27 -0.31 16.82
C ILE A 86 -7.03 -1.19 17.03
N SER A 87 -6.84 -2.19 16.19
CA SER A 87 -5.63 -3.03 16.24
C SER A 87 -5.46 -3.84 14.97
N LEU A 88 -4.21 -4.25 14.74
CA LEU A 88 -3.81 -5.17 13.69
C LEU A 88 -3.16 -6.39 14.35
N SER A 89 -3.61 -7.59 14.00
CA SER A 89 -3.08 -8.84 14.51
C SER A 89 -2.53 -9.68 13.38
N MET A 90 -1.33 -10.23 13.55
CA MET A 90 -0.72 -11.12 12.58
C MET A 90 -0.47 -12.50 13.20
N LEU A 91 -1.00 -13.52 12.59
CA LEU A 91 -0.69 -14.91 12.91
C LEU A 91 0.27 -15.46 11.87
N LEU A 92 1.49 -15.77 12.30
CA LEU A 92 2.50 -16.41 11.46
C LEU A 92 2.43 -17.92 11.66
N SER A 93 2.17 -18.68 10.62
CA SER A 93 2.18 -20.13 10.62
C SER A 93 3.03 -20.68 9.48
N LYS A 94 3.31 -22.01 9.51
CA LYS A 94 4.08 -22.67 8.45
C LYS A 94 3.39 -22.63 7.08
N SER A 95 2.08 -22.50 7.04
CA SER A 95 1.29 -22.61 5.81
C SER A 95 0.60 -21.32 5.37
N VAL A 96 0.30 -20.41 6.30
CA VAL A 96 -0.44 -19.17 5.99
C VAL A 96 -0.04 -18.08 6.95
N ASN A 97 0.19 -16.88 6.41
CA ASN A 97 0.31 -15.67 7.19
C ASN A 97 -1.05 -14.97 7.15
N HIS A 98 -1.73 -14.89 8.30
CA HIS A 98 -3.01 -14.21 8.46
C HIS A 98 -2.80 -12.84 9.08
N LEU A 99 -3.16 -11.79 8.36
CA LEU A 99 -3.32 -10.45 8.89
C LEU A 99 -4.81 -10.20 9.13
N VAL A 100 -5.17 -9.88 10.35
CA VAL A 100 -6.54 -9.52 10.77
C VAL A 100 -6.56 -8.09 11.25
N ILE A 101 -7.47 -7.32 10.70
CA ILE A 101 -7.73 -5.93 11.06
C ILE A 101 -8.95 -5.90 11.97
N HIS A 102 -8.81 -5.35 13.17
CA HIS A 102 -9.91 -5.16 14.08
C HIS A 102 -10.33 -3.69 14.06
N ALA A 103 -11.59 -3.42 13.72
CA ALA A 103 -12.12 -2.07 13.65
C ALA A 103 -13.45 -1.98 14.42
N GLU A 104 -13.67 -0.85 15.08
CA GLU A 104 -14.88 -0.57 15.84
C GLU A 104 -15.73 0.52 15.21
N ASN A 105 -17.03 0.47 15.42
CA ASN A 105 -17.96 1.51 15.06
C ASN A 105 -18.20 2.47 16.23
N PHE A 106 -18.99 3.53 16.01
CA PHE A 106 -19.36 4.53 17.02
C PHE A 106 -20.08 3.97 18.27
N ARG A 107 -20.50 2.68 18.24
CA ARG A 107 -21.13 1.97 19.38
C ARG A 107 -20.15 0.99 20.04
N ASN A 108 -18.86 1.10 19.75
CA ASN A 108 -17.79 0.22 20.22
C ASN A 108 -18.00 -1.26 19.85
N ALA A 109 -18.79 -1.53 18.80
CA ALA A 109 -18.92 -2.88 18.26
C ALA A 109 -17.75 -3.17 17.33
N VAL A 110 -16.93 -4.16 17.71
CA VAL A 110 -15.72 -4.57 16.99
C VAL A 110 -16.08 -5.57 15.90
N THR A 111 -15.51 -5.35 14.73
CA THR A 111 -15.55 -6.28 13.60
C THR A 111 -14.13 -6.60 13.19
N SER A 112 -13.90 -7.84 12.79
CA SER A 112 -12.60 -8.30 12.29
C SER A 112 -12.68 -8.54 10.79
N TYR A 113 -11.68 -8.07 10.06
CA TYR A 113 -11.54 -8.21 8.61
C TYR A 113 -10.22 -8.90 8.30
N GLU A 114 -10.23 -9.76 7.32
CA GLU A 114 -9.02 -10.32 6.74
C GLU A 114 -8.49 -9.41 5.62
N LEU A 115 -7.20 -9.53 5.30
CA LEU A 115 -6.58 -8.75 4.23
C LEU A 115 -7.32 -8.89 2.88
N GLN A 116 -7.87 -10.08 2.61
CA GLN A 116 -8.63 -10.38 1.39
C GLN A 116 -10.01 -9.70 1.33
N ASP A 117 -10.51 -9.15 2.43
CA ASP A 117 -11.80 -8.44 2.49
C ASP A 117 -11.66 -7.00 2.01
N ILE A 118 -10.42 -6.45 2.01
CA ILE A 118 -10.13 -5.11 1.51
C ILE A 118 -10.38 -5.07 0.00
N GLY A 119 -11.18 -4.09 -0.42
CA GLY A 119 -11.61 -3.92 -1.80
C GLY A 119 -12.80 -4.80 -2.22
N LYS A 120 -13.36 -5.60 -1.29
CA LYS A 120 -14.56 -6.42 -1.53
C LYS A 120 -15.72 -6.03 -0.63
N THR A 121 -15.53 -6.11 0.67
CA THR A 121 -16.55 -5.82 1.69
C THR A 121 -16.16 -4.66 2.58
N VAL A 122 -14.88 -4.35 2.67
CA VAL A 122 -14.32 -3.21 3.40
C VAL A 122 -13.34 -2.44 2.52
N PHE A 123 -13.32 -1.11 2.65
CA PHE A 123 -12.57 -0.20 1.79
C PHE A 123 -11.81 0.81 2.63
N LEU A 124 -10.67 1.27 2.08
CA LEU A 124 -9.82 2.28 2.73
C LEU A 124 -10.32 3.72 2.52
N THR A 125 -11.23 3.92 1.55
CA THR A 125 -11.84 5.23 1.27
C THR A 125 -13.35 5.11 1.17
N ARG A 126 -14.06 6.19 1.54
CA ARG A 126 -15.52 6.26 1.45
C ARG A 126 -15.99 6.15 -0.01
N GLU A 127 -15.30 6.82 -0.92
CA GLU A 127 -15.64 6.84 -2.34
C GLU A 127 -15.59 5.44 -2.96
N ALA A 128 -14.58 4.64 -2.58
CA ALA A 128 -14.48 3.26 -3.05
C ALA A 128 -15.61 2.37 -2.52
N ALA A 129 -16.03 2.59 -1.26
CA ALA A 129 -17.16 1.88 -0.66
C ALA A 129 -18.49 2.25 -1.31
N GLU A 130 -18.72 3.55 -1.57
CA GLU A 130 -19.92 4.04 -2.25
C GLU A 130 -20.01 3.51 -3.69
N ALA A 131 -18.89 3.52 -4.44
CA ALA A 131 -18.84 2.96 -5.78
C ALA A 131 -19.13 1.44 -5.79
N ALA A 132 -18.65 0.71 -4.81
CA ALA A 132 -18.95 -0.71 -4.67
C ALA A 132 -20.43 -0.96 -4.32
N LEU A 133 -21.01 -0.13 -3.47
CA LEU A 133 -22.43 -0.20 -3.12
C LEU A 133 -23.32 0.06 -4.34
N ASP A 134 -23.00 1.09 -5.13
CA ASP A 134 -23.72 1.42 -6.37
C ASP A 134 -23.67 0.27 -7.40
N ALA A 135 -22.48 -0.36 -7.52
CA ALA A 135 -22.32 -1.52 -8.39
C ALA A 135 -23.20 -2.72 -7.96
N MET A 136 -23.30 -2.97 -6.65
CA MET A 136 -24.17 -4.02 -6.09
C MET A 136 -25.66 -3.71 -6.25
N GLY A 137 -26.05 -2.41 -6.20
CA GLY A 137 -27.43 -1.98 -6.36
C GLY A 137 -27.95 -2.04 -7.81
N GLY A 138 -27.05 -1.93 -8.79
CA GLY A 138 -27.37 -2.01 -10.21
C GLY A 138 -27.75 -3.41 -10.71
N GLU A 139 -27.31 -4.47 -10.05
CA GLU A 139 -27.62 -5.86 -10.44
C GLU A 139 -29.04 -6.31 -10.04
N ASN A 140 -29.72 -5.60 -9.13
CA ASN A 140 -31.06 -5.97 -8.67
C ASN A 140 -32.20 -5.33 -9.48
N ASN A 141 -31.90 -4.57 -10.55
CA ASN A 141 -32.90 -3.91 -11.40
C ASN A 141 -32.87 -4.37 -12.87
N ALA A 142 -32.30 -5.52 -13.16
CA ALA A 142 -32.30 -6.10 -14.49
C ALA A 142 -33.25 -7.29 -14.59
#